data_3ed90fb13c2635af85eb75c788e499e1
#
_entry.id   3ed90fb13c2635af85eb75c788e499e1
#
_cell.length_a   1.000
_cell.length_b   1.000
_cell.length_c   1.000
_cell.angle_alpha   90.00
_cell.angle_beta   90.00
_cell.angle_gamma   90.00
#
_symmetry.space_group_name_H-M   'P 1'
#
loop_
_entity.id
_entity.type
_entity.pdbx_description
1 polymer ?
#
loop_
_entity_poly.entity_id
_entity_poly.type
_entity_poly.pdbx_seq_one_letter_code
_entity_poly.pdbx_strand_id
1 'polypeptide(L)'
;MAWYPGAIHWPLNAETSDRSHTPVRMTLHTAVSGAQNLYRYGPYRGTYSTFYVNGSGEVYQYASTGQATRASGAGNFGDISVETWDGASERALTGSQVTSLGQLLAWIWDTHPSVPRRIATPGDLTGLAWHRLGCAGDFGRFDPTDRKTWCRAQTGARWSTAYGKNCPYDAKIDQIPDIYQAALGGSTEPEPVPTPKGDDMFIVWRIGDNIAYLVTAHSMRQLTWEEYQAYKVAWPDIPEHSAYPETVQTLMGAVHAQAKTMIEDLRALGGSI
;
A
#
# COMPACT_ATOMS: atom_id res chain seq x y z
N MET A 1 12.66 16.62 -9.77
CA MET A 1 12.38 16.45 -8.31
C MET A 1 10.88 16.44 -8.14
N ALA A 2 10.30 15.36 -7.66
CA ALA A 2 8.84 15.25 -7.57
C ALA A 2 8.39 14.79 -6.18
N TRP A 3 7.18 15.23 -5.83
CA TRP A 3 6.45 14.87 -4.64
C TRP A 3 5.15 14.18 -5.06
N TYR A 4 4.89 13.00 -4.50
CA TYR A 4 3.69 12.22 -4.81
C TYR A 4 2.45 12.88 -4.21
N PRO A 5 1.43 13.25 -5.02
CA PRO A 5 0.25 13.95 -4.51
C PRO A 5 -0.56 13.12 -3.49
N GLY A 6 -0.49 11.78 -3.58
CA GLY A 6 -1.16 10.88 -2.64
C GLY A 6 -0.40 10.64 -1.33
N ALA A 7 0.73 11.31 -1.09
CA ALA A 7 1.51 11.13 0.12
C ALA A 7 1.29 12.23 1.15
N ILE A 8 1.42 11.87 2.42
CA ILE A 8 1.63 12.82 3.51
C ILE A 8 3.09 13.30 3.42
N HIS A 9 3.29 14.56 3.06
CA HIS A 9 4.62 15.13 2.92
C HIS A 9 5.21 15.44 4.30
N TRP A 10 6.30 14.78 4.62
CA TRP A 10 7.05 14.96 5.87
C TRP A 10 8.55 15.07 5.59
N PRO A 11 8.99 16.16 4.94
CA PRO A 11 10.37 16.31 4.52
C PRO A 11 11.31 16.24 5.74
N LEU A 12 12.26 15.33 5.66
CA LEU A 12 13.32 15.25 6.65
C LEU A 12 14.36 16.31 6.30
N ASN A 13 14.71 17.17 7.27
CA ASN A 13 15.83 18.11 7.19
C ASN A 13 17.17 17.38 7.24
N ALA A 14 17.24 16.25 6.60
CA ALA A 14 18.44 15.45 6.58
C ALA A 14 19.32 15.90 5.42
N GLU A 15 20.56 15.64 5.50
CA GLU A 15 21.68 15.83 4.56
C GLU A 15 21.40 15.30 3.12
N THR A 16 20.17 15.53 2.65
CA THR A 16 19.65 15.05 1.36
C THR A 16 19.96 15.98 0.22
N SER A 17 20.34 17.25 0.54
CA SER A 17 20.28 18.34 -0.39
C SER A 17 21.20 18.19 -1.60
N ASP A 18 22.26 17.42 -1.49
CA ASP A 18 23.34 17.44 -2.48
C ASP A 18 23.42 16.16 -3.34
N ARG A 19 22.42 15.27 -3.24
CA ARG A 19 22.48 13.96 -3.90
C ARG A 19 21.40 13.77 -4.93
N SER A 20 21.33 14.70 -5.92
CA SER A 20 20.42 14.52 -7.05
C SER A 20 20.80 13.30 -7.89
N HIS A 21 19.81 12.58 -8.38
CA HIS A 21 19.99 11.42 -9.25
C HIS A 21 18.83 11.28 -10.23
N THR A 22 19.02 10.41 -11.22
CA THR A 22 17.94 9.94 -12.09
C THR A 22 17.51 8.56 -11.61
N PRO A 23 16.30 8.40 -11.09
CA PRO A 23 15.83 7.09 -10.64
C PRO A 23 15.68 6.13 -11.83
N VAL A 24 16.04 4.88 -11.62
CA VAL A 24 15.87 3.79 -12.60
C VAL A 24 15.07 2.63 -12.02
N ARG A 25 14.70 2.71 -10.74
CA ARG A 25 13.90 1.69 -10.05
C ARG A 25 13.16 2.24 -8.84
N MET A 26 12.11 1.55 -8.44
CA MET A 26 11.50 1.61 -7.12
C MET A 26 11.92 0.35 -6.34
N THR A 27 12.53 0.51 -5.18
CA THR A 27 13.02 -0.62 -4.37
C THR A 27 12.22 -0.77 -3.08
N LEU A 28 11.62 -1.95 -2.91
CA LEU A 28 10.85 -2.31 -1.73
C LEU A 28 11.78 -2.73 -0.58
N HIS A 29 11.52 -2.18 0.59
CA HIS A 29 12.16 -2.50 1.87
C HIS A 29 11.12 -2.86 2.93
N THR A 30 11.59 -3.37 4.08
CA THR A 30 10.78 -3.54 5.28
C THR A 30 11.41 -2.81 6.45
N ALA A 31 10.59 -2.06 7.17
CA ALA A 31 11.03 -1.18 8.24
C ALA A 31 11.36 -1.90 9.56
N VAL A 32 10.97 -3.17 9.69
CA VAL A 32 11.10 -3.94 10.95
C VAL A 32 10.60 -3.10 12.14
N SER A 33 9.43 -2.50 11.99
CA SER A 33 8.87 -1.54 12.94
C SER A 33 7.36 -1.63 13.03
N GLY A 34 6.83 -1.50 14.25
CA GLY A 34 5.40 -1.30 14.50
C GLY A 34 4.94 0.15 14.36
N ALA A 35 5.85 1.09 14.06
CA ALA A 35 5.51 2.50 13.96
C ALA A 35 4.63 2.80 12.75
N GLN A 36 3.61 3.65 12.92
CA GLN A 36 2.77 4.11 11.82
C GLN A 36 3.46 5.20 10.97
N ASN A 37 4.43 5.90 11.52
CA ASN A 37 5.33 6.82 10.84
C ASN A 37 6.76 6.59 11.34
N LEU A 38 7.67 6.18 10.45
CA LEU A 38 9.03 5.77 10.83
C LEU A 38 9.88 6.89 11.43
N TYR A 39 9.73 8.10 10.92
CA TYR A 39 10.65 9.20 11.21
C TYR A 39 9.97 10.35 11.96
N ARG A 40 8.97 10.02 12.77
CA ARG A 40 8.13 10.99 13.45
C ARG A 40 8.90 11.93 14.42
N TYR A 41 10.01 11.51 14.97
CA TYR A 41 10.66 12.18 16.12
C TYR A 41 12.01 12.79 15.75
N GLY A 42 12.00 13.85 14.94
CA GLY A 42 13.15 14.72 14.78
C GLY A 42 14.03 14.47 13.54
N PRO A 43 15.12 15.22 13.40
CA PRO A 43 16.02 15.07 12.27
C PRO A 43 16.68 13.69 12.33
N TYR A 44 16.40 12.89 11.33
CA TYR A 44 16.98 11.55 11.25
C TYR A 44 18.41 11.64 10.66
N ARG A 45 19.37 11.16 11.42
CA ARG A 45 20.78 11.04 10.98
C ARG A 45 21.07 9.60 10.64
N GLY A 46 21.20 9.26 9.38
CA GLY A 46 21.58 7.90 8.99
C GLY A 46 20.77 7.36 7.83
N THR A 47 20.29 6.11 7.94
CA THR A 47 19.54 5.42 6.90
C THR A 47 18.09 5.88 6.89
N TYR A 48 17.59 6.30 5.74
CA TYR A 48 16.18 6.67 5.54
C TYR A 48 15.77 6.41 4.09
N SER A 49 14.48 6.17 3.89
CA SER A 49 13.88 5.93 2.58
C SER A 49 13.27 7.21 1.98
N THR A 50 12.95 7.16 0.70
CA THR A 50 12.16 8.21 0.03
C THR A 50 10.71 8.19 0.53
N PHE A 51 10.13 6.98 0.64
CA PHE A 51 8.78 6.75 1.09
C PHE A 51 8.71 5.77 2.25
N TYR A 52 7.60 5.83 2.97
CA TYR A 52 7.14 4.81 3.90
C TYR A 52 5.66 4.54 3.67
N VAL A 53 5.28 3.26 3.62
CA VAL A 53 3.88 2.83 3.53
C VAL A 53 3.53 2.08 4.81
N ASN A 54 2.64 2.65 5.62
CA ASN A 54 2.23 2.04 6.88
C ASN A 54 1.25 0.87 6.68
N GLY A 55 0.86 0.19 7.75
CA GLY A 55 0.02 -1.01 7.69
C GLY A 55 -1.40 -0.76 7.14
N SER A 56 -1.89 0.47 7.23
CA SER A 56 -3.18 0.89 6.66
C SER A 56 -3.08 1.39 5.20
N GLY A 57 -1.86 1.44 4.64
CA GLY A 57 -1.64 1.89 3.28
C GLY A 57 -1.38 3.39 3.15
N GLU A 58 -1.34 4.16 4.24
CA GLU A 58 -0.96 5.57 4.15
C GLU A 58 0.49 5.70 3.69
N VAL A 59 0.72 6.58 2.74
CA VAL A 59 2.03 6.84 2.15
C VAL A 59 2.61 8.12 2.75
N TYR A 60 3.79 8.03 3.34
CA TYR A 60 4.59 9.17 3.80
C TYR A 60 5.74 9.40 2.83
N GLN A 61 6.03 10.66 2.50
CA GLN A 61 7.17 11.02 1.67
C GLN A 61 8.12 11.92 2.44
N TYR A 62 9.39 11.50 2.54
CA TYR A 62 10.44 12.14 3.33
C TYR A 62 11.44 12.93 2.50
N ALA A 63 11.62 12.57 1.23
CA ALA A 63 12.49 13.25 0.29
C ALA A 63 11.84 13.31 -1.10
N SER A 64 12.24 14.26 -1.92
CA SER A 64 11.81 14.26 -3.33
C SER A 64 12.42 13.06 -4.06
N THR A 65 11.71 12.53 -5.06
CA THR A 65 12.16 11.34 -5.81
C THR A 65 13.39 11.55 -6.67
N GLY A 66 13.83 12.80 -6.85
CA GLY A 66 15.11 13.12 -7.49
C GLY A 66 16.30 13.23 -6.53
N GLN A 67 16.12 12.90 -5.26
CA GLN A 67 17.17 12.90 -4.24
C GLN A 67 17.49 11.48 -3.80
N ALA A 68 18.77 11.10 -3.86
CA ALA A 68 19.22 9.80 -3.38
C ALA A 68 19.15 9.74 -1.85
N THR A 69 18.35 8.81 -1.34
CA THR A 69 18.23 8.50 0.08
C THR A 69 19.28 7.46 0.50
N ARG A 70 19.27 7.00 1.75
CA ARG A 70 20.30 6.11 2.31
C ARG A 70 19.71 4.77 2.75
N ALA A 71 19.00 4.08 1.86
CA ALA A 71 18.35 2.81 2.15
C ALA A 71 19.04 1.59 1.50
N SER A 72 19.70 1.78 0.36
CA SER A 72 20.22 0.70 -0.49
C SER A 72 21.76 0.70 -0.64
N GLY A 73 22.50 1.40 0.21
CA GLY A 73 23.96 1.47 0.13
C GLY A 73 24.44 2.08 -1.20
N ALA A 74 25.25 1.33 -1.97
CA ALA A 74 25.72 1.79 -3.29
C ALA A 74 24.58 1.96 -4.30
N GLY A 75 23.43 1.31 -4.08
CA GLY A 75 22.25 1.43 -4.90
C GLY A 75 21.47 2.72 -4.74
N ASN A 76 21.78 3.54 -3.74
CA ASN A 76 21.06 4.79 -3.46
C ASN A 76 20.93 5.72 -4.66
N PHE A 77 21.94 5.75 -5.52
CA PHE A 77 21.88 6.46 -6.80
C PHE A 77 21.13 5.62 -7.82
N GLY A 78 20.02 6.10 -8.28
CA GLY A 78 19.10 5.38 -9.16
C GLY A 78 17.91 4.73 -8.45
N ASP A 79 17.79 4.89 -7.13
CA ASP A 79 16.78 4.23 -6.32
C ASP A 79 15.74 5.21 -5.76
N ILE A 80 14.46 4.89 -5.92
CA ILE A 80 13.36 5.43 -5.13
C ILE A 80 13.04 4.35 -4.10
N SER A 81 13.54 4.51 -2.88
CA SER A 81 13.39 3.51 -1.82
C SER A 81 12.07 3.67 -1.08
N VAL A 82 11.39 2.56 -0.85
CA VAL A 82 10.10 2.50 -0.15
C VAL A 82 10.18 1.51 1.00
N GLU A 83 10.19 2.01 2.22
CA GLU A 83 10.02 1.19 3.40
C GLU A 83 8.55 0.83 3.60
N THR A 84 8.28 -0.37 4.10
CA THR A 84 6.92 -0.83 4.40
C THR A 84 6.81 -1.30 5.83
N TRP A 85 5.69 -0.97 6.47
CA TRP A 85 5.37 -1.48 7.79
C TRP A 85 5.27 -3.01 7.81
N ASP A 86 5.71 -3.64 8.89
CA ASP A 86 5.62 -5.08 9.11
C ASP A 86 5.14 -5.47 10.51
N GLY A 87 4.80 -4.48 11.35
CA GLY A 87 4.38 -4.72 12.72
C GLY A 87 5.46 -5.33 13.60
N ALA A 88 6.74 -5.10 13.26
CA ALA A 88 7.92 -5.70 13.87
C ALA A 88 7.99 -7.24 13.72
N SER A 89 7.44 -7.77 12.62
CA SER A 89 7.50 -9.19 12.25
C SER A 89 7.65 -9.37 10.74
N GLU A 90 8.03 -10.56 10.29
CA GLU A 90 8.19 -10.89 8.87
C GLU A 90 6.84 -11.13 8.17
N ARG A 91 5.97 -10.14 8.18
CA ARG A 91 4.62 -10.22 7.61
C ARG A 91 4.60 -9.94 6.12
N ALA A 92 3.62 -10.55 5.46
CA ALA A 92 3.16 -10.10 4.15
C ALA A 92 2.64 -8.66 4.20
N LEU A 93 2.61 -8.00 3.04
CA LEU A 93 1.92 -6.72 2.88
C LEU A 93 0.42 -6.91 3.11
N THR A 94 -0.21 -5.93 3.72
CA THR A 94 -1.67 -5.84 3.73
C THR A 94 -2.20 -5.53 2.33
N GLY A 95 -3.48 -5.82 2.06
CA GLY A 95 -4.12 -5.44 0.79
C GLY A 95 -4.02 -3.94 0.52
N SER A 96 -4.20 -3.11 1.56
CA SER A 96 -4.05 -1.65 1.48
C SER A 96 -2.62 -1.23 1.10
N GLN A 97 -1.60 -1.89 1.65
CA GLN A 97 -0.22 -1.63 1.25
C GLN A 97 0.03 -2.00 -0.21
N VAL A 98 -0.48 -3.14 -0.69
CA VAL A 98 -0.34 -3.56 -2.10
C VAL A 98 -0.98 -2.53 -3.03
N THR A 99 -2.19 -2.07 -2.70
CA THR A 99 -2.90 -1.02 -3.44
C THR A 99 -2.11 0.27 -3.50
N SER A 100 -1.67 0.79 -2.36
CA SER A 100 -0.94 2.06 -2.29
C SER A 100 0.43 1.98 -2.97
N LEU A 101 1.12 0.85 -2.86
CA LEU A 101 2.38 0.61 -3.56
C LEU A 101 2.18 0.55 -5.08
N GLY A 102 1.07 -0.04 -5.55
CA GLY A 102 0.70 -0.06 -6.96
C GLY A 102 0.43 1.35 -7.49
N GLN A 103 -0.37 2.15 -6.79
CA GLN A 103 -0.65 3.55 -7.16
C GLN A 103 0.63 4.40 -7.17
N LEU A 104 1.49 4.24 -6.16
CA LEU A 104 2.78 4.91 -6.09
C LEU A 104 3.68 4.52 -7.27
N LEU A 105 3.75 3.23 -7.61
CA LEU A 105 4.55 2.74 -8.74
C LEU A 105 4.03 3.27 -10.08
N ALA A 106 2.72 3.31 -10.29
CA ALA A 106 2.10 3.89 -11.50
C ALA A 106 2.48 5.37 -11.64
N TRP A 107 2.36 6.14 -10.56
CA TRP A 107 2.79 7.54 -10.54
C TRP A 107 4.30 7.72 -10.78
N ILE A 108 5.13 6.83 -10.23
CA ILE A 108 6.59 6.84 -10.50
C ILE A 108 6.86 6.63 -11.99
N TRP A 109 6.17 5.71 -12.65
CA TRP A 109 6.34 5.49 -14.09
C TRP A 109 5.97 6.71 -14.93
N ASP A 110 4.91 7.41 -14.55
CA ASP A 110 4.46 8.61 -15.27
C ASP A 110 5.38 9.81 -15.03
N THR A 111 5.95 9.90 -13.84
CA THR A 111 6.82 11.00 -13.41
C THR A 111 8.28 10.80 -13.83
N HIS A 112 8.73 9.54 -13.86
CA HIS A 112 10.11 9.14 -14.13
C HIS A 112 10.17 8.10 -15.26
N PRO A 113 10.14 8.52 -16.53
CA PRO A 113 10.22 7.59 -17.68
C PRO A 113 11.49 6.72 -17.70
N SER A 114 12.51 7.09 -16.93
CA SER A 114 13.73 6.30 -16.71
C SER A 114 13.52 5.04 -15.86
N VAL A 115 12.40 4.94 -15.15
CA VAL A 115 11.99 3.73 -14.42
C VAL A 115 11.13 2.88 -15.36
N PRO A 116 11.63 1.76 -15.89
CA PRO A 116 10.86 0.98 -16.86
C PRO A 116 9.69 0.24 -16.19
N ARG A 117 8.61 0.08 -16.96
CA ARG A 117 7.38 -0.63 -16.52
C ARG A 117 7.57 -2.13 -16.53
N ARG A 118 8.37 -2.64 -15.61
CA ARG A 118 8.64 -4.07 -15.44
C ARG A 118 9.05 -4.40 -14.01
N ILE A 119 8.99 -5.68 -13.67
CA ILE A 119 9.63 -6.21 -12.47
C ILE A 119 11.12 -6.38 -12.78
N ALA A 120 12.00 -5.95 -11.86
CA ALA A 120 13.44 -6.14 -11.96
C ALA A 120 13.80 -7.63 -11.92
N THR A 121 14.88 -7.98 -12.58
CA THR A 121 15.38 -9.36 -12.66
C THR A 121 16.85 -9.42 -12.25
N PRO A 122 17.39 -10.61 -11.99
CA PRO A 122 18.84 -10.79 -11.77
C PRO A 122 19.73 -10.22 -12.88
N GLY A 123 19.25 -10.21 -14.12
CA GLY A 123 19.99 -9.66 -15.28
C GLY A 123 19.80 -8.16 -15.48
N ASP A 124 18.72 -7.60 -14.93
CA ASP A 124 18.35 -6.20 -15.10
C ASP A 124 17.68 -5.66 -13.84
N LEU A 125 18.43 -4.88 -13.08
CA LEU A 125 18.03 -4.34 -11.78
C LEU A 125 17.23 -3.03 -11.89
N THR A 126 16.50 -2.81 -12.98
CA THR A 126 15.67 -1.61 -13.21
C THR A 126 14.17 -1.94 -13.19
N GLY A 127 13.33 -0.99 -12.80
CA GLY A 127 11.88 -1.18 -12.62
C GLY A 127 11.47 -1.40 -11.16
N LEU A 128 10.48 -2.25 -10.91
CA LEU A 128 10.09 -2.62 -9.55
C LEU A 128 11.05 -3.66 -8.99
N ALA A 129 11.78 -3.29 -7.95
CA ALA A 129 12.82 -4.10 -7.33
C ALA A 129 12.59 -4.29 -5.83
N TRP A 130 13.41 -5.09 -5.19
CA TRP A 130 13.45 -5.27 -3.75
C TRP A 130 14.90 -5.35 -3.25
N HIS A 131 15.15 -4.96 -2.00
CA HIS A 131 16.51 -4.76 -1.51
C HIS A 131 17.39 -6.01 -1.65
N ARG A 132 16.86 -7.20 -1.29
CA ARG A 132 17.60 -8.48 -1.41
C ARG A 132 18.08 -8.77 -2.83
N LEU A 133 17.35 -8.32 -3.86
CA LEU A 133 17.75 -8.57 -5.26
C LEU A 133 19.14 -8.04 -5.58
N GLY A 134 19.57 -6.97 -4.95
CA GLY A 134 20.88 -6.36 -5.12
C GLY A 134 21.92 -6.72 -4.06
N CYS A 135 21.70 -7.77 -3.26
CA CYS A 135 22.58 -8.20 -2.17
C CYS A 135 23.12 -9.60 -2.41
N ALA A 136 24.33 -9.89 -1.90
CA ALA A 136 24.87 -11.23 -1.88
C ALA A 136 24.21 -12.10 -0.79
N GLY A 137 24.05 -13.39 -1.03
CA GLY A 137 23.53 -14.35 -0.07
C GLY A 137 23.09 -15.66 -0.71
N ASP A 138 22.73 -16.62 0.12
CA ASP A 138 22.22 -17.93 -0.31
C ASP A 138 20.70 -18.00 -0.04
N PHE A 139 19.91 -17.51 -0.99
CA PHE A 139 18.45 -17.46 -0.90
C PHE A 139 17.74 -18.41 -1.89
N GLY A 140 18.46 -19.40 -2.37
CA GLY A 140 17.97 -20.36 -3.36
C GLY A 140 18.35 -19.95 -4.79
N ARG A 141 18.07 -20.84 -5.71
CA ARG A 141 18.35 -20.64 -7.13
C ARG A 141 17.23 -19.89 -7.81
N PHE A 142 17.60 -19.02 -8.74
CA PHE A 142 16.65 -18.41 -9.64
C PHE A 142 16.01 -19.48 -10.52
N ASP A 143 14.69 -19.63 -10.44
CA ASP A 143 13.89 -20.48 -11.31
C ASP A 143 12.89 -19.61 -12.07
N PRO A 144 13.06 -19.41 -13.37
CA PRO A 144 12.15 -18.60 -14.19
C PRO A 144 10.77 -19.24 -14.38
N THR A 145 10.60 -20.52 -14.05
CA THR A 145 9.33 -21.25 -14.15
C THR A 145 8.50 -21.17 -12.86
N ASP A 146 9.15 -20.96 -11.73
CA ASP A 146 8.49 -20.71 -10.44
C ASP A 146 8.61 -19.23 -10.08
N ARG A 147 7.51 -18.52 -10.29
CA ARG A 147 7.43 -17.07 -10.05
C ARG A 147 7.80 -16.67 -8.62
N LYS A 148 7.43 -17.48 -7.62
CA LYS A 148 7.78 -17.22 -6.22
C LYS A 148 9.27 -17.37 -5.98
N THR A 149 9.85 -18.45 -6.45
CA THR A 149 11.29 -18.68 -6.37
C THR A 149 12.06 -17.60 -7.11
N TRP A 150 11.59 -17.22 -8.31
CA TRP A 150 12.18 -16.13 -9.07
C TRP A 150 12.14 -14.80 -8.33
N CYS A 151 11.01 -14.44 -7.73
CA CYS A 151 10.90 -13.21 -6.95
C CYS A 151 11.77 -13.20 -5.68
N ARG A 152 12.17 -14.36 -5.17
CA ARG A 152 13.05 -14.51 -4.02
C ARG A 152 14.53 -14.54 -4.38
N ALA A 153 14.87 -14.85 -5.62
CA ALA A 153 16.24 -14.94 -6.07
C ALA A 153 16.94 -13.59 -5.98
N GLN A 154 18.25 -13.64 -5.91
CA GLN A 154 19.11 -12.46 -5.89
C GLN A 154 20.30 -12.63 -6.84
N THR A 155 20.92 -11.50 -7.19
CA THR A 155 21.98 -11.44 -8.21
C THR A 155 23.40 -11.43 -7.65
N GLY A 156 23.53 -11.44 -6.31
CA GLY A 156 24.79 -11.10 -5.64
C GLY A 156 24.93 -9.60 -5.38
N ALA A 157 26.00 -9.20 -4.72
CA ALA A 157 26.22 -7.83 -4.24
C ALA A 157 26.35 -6.83 -5.40
N ARG A 158 25.27 -6.13 -5.72
CA ARG A 158 25.22 -5.07 -6.74
C ARG A 158 25.13 -3.68 -6.14
N TRP A 159 24.29 -3.51 -5.13
CA TRP A 159 24.06 -2.22 -4.48
C TRP A 159 24.21 -2.26 -2.95
N SER A 160 24.35 -3.43 -2.35
CA SER A 160 24.67 -3.56 -0.93
C SER A 160 25.77 -4.59 -0.73
N THR A 161 26.73 -4.27 0.14
CA THR A 161 27.78 -5.21 0.57
C THR A 161 27.33 -6.13 1.69
N ALA A 162 26.13 -5.95 2.23
CA ALA A 162 25.58 -6.80 3.27
C ALA A 162 25.28 -8.19 2.70
N TYR A 163 25.94 -9.22 3.21
CA TYR A 163 25.68 -10.61 2.88
C TYR A 163 24.44 -11.11 3.64
N GLY A 164 23.59 -11.91 2.98
CA GLY A 164 22.42 -12.52 3.63
C GLY A 164 21.31 -11.54 4.00
N LYS A 165 21.20 -10.42 3.31
CA LYS A 165 20.17 -9.40 3.58
C LYS A 165 18.77 -9.92 3.26
N ASN A 166 17.94 -10.17 4.27
CA ASN A 166 16.58 -10.71 4.11
C ASN A 166 15.52 -9.69 3.66
N CYS A 167 15.81 -8.40 3.76
CA CYS A 167 14.85 -7.33 3.42
C CYS A 167 14.37 -7.42 1.94
N PRO A 168 13.06 -7.38 1.69
CA PRO A 168 11.95 -7.16 2.63
C PRO A 168 11.27 -8.44 3.16
N TYR A 169 11.94 -9.57 3.20
CA TYR A 169 11.49 -10.92 3.53
C TYR A 169 10.65 -11.59 2.44
N ASP A 170 10.62 -12.93 2.46
CA ASP A 170 9.96 -13.76 1.45
C ASP A 170 8.50 -13.40 1.24
N ALA A 171 7.76 -13.23 2.33
CA ALA A 171 6.32 -12.94 2.27
C ALA A 171 5.99 -11.68 1.45
N LYS A 172 6.84 -10.64 1.53
CA LYS A 172 6.66 -9.41 0.74
C LYS A 172 7.20 -9.55 -0.69
N ILE A 173 8.27 -10.32 -0.87
CA ILE A 173 8.83 -10.59 -2.20
C ILE A 173 7.82 -11.39 -3.04
N ASP A 174 7.10 -12.33 -2.44
CA ASP A 174 6.03 -13.09 -3.10
C ASP A 174 4.90 -12.20 -3.63
N GLN A 175 4.72 -11.00 -3.05
CA GLN A 175 3.70 -10.03 -3.46
C GLN A 175 4.21 -8.96 -4.46
N ILE A 176 5.47 -8.98 -4.87
CA ILE A 176 5.99 -8.06 -5.90
C ILE A 176 5.15 -8.10 -7.17
N PRO A 177 4.74 -9.28 -7.69
CA PRO A 177 3.84 -9.34 -8.84
C PRO A 177 2.48 -8.69 -8.62
N ASP A 178 1.94 -8.72 -7.40
CA ASP A 178 0.64 -8.11 -7.10
C ASP A 178 0.74 -6.59 -7.11
N ILE A 179 1.82 -6.03 -6.53
CA ILE A 179 2.13 -4.59 -6.63
C ILE A 179 2.24 -4.17 -8.11
N TYR A 180 2.93 -4.98 -8.92
CA TYR A 180 3.12 -4.68 -10.34
C TYR A 180 1.78 -4.70 -11.10
N GLN A 181 0.91 -5.69 -10.86
CA GLN A 181 -0.42 -5.76 -11.47
C GLN A 181 -1.29 -4.58 -11.02
N ALA A 182 -1.25 -4.22 -9.74
CA ALA A 182 -1.93 -3.05 -9.23
C ALA A 182 -1.50 -1.77 -9.97
N ALA A 183 -0.21 -1.62 -10.26
CA ALA A 183 0.33 -0.47 -10.98
C ALA A 183 -0.04 -0.44 -12.48
N LEU A 184 -0.32 -1.57 -13.10
CA LEU A 184 -0.75 -1.65 -14.51
C LEU A 184 -2.21 -1.23 -14.72
N GLY A 185 -2.91 -0.82 -13.67
CA GLY A 185 -4.34 -0.49 -13.77
C GLY A 185 -5.22 -1.74 -13.76
N GLY A 186 -4.68 -2.89 -13.35
CA GLY A 186 -5.48 -3.89 -12.69
C GLY A 186 -6.09 -3.17 -11.51
N SER A 187 -7.35 -2.73 -11.65
CA SER A 187 -8.04 -1.87 -10.69
C SER A 187 -7.92 -2.49 -9.32
N THR A 188 -7.04 -1.94 -8.49
CA THR A 188 -7.10 -2.07 -7.05
C THR A 188 -7.86 -0.88 -6.46
N GLU A 189 -8.55 -0.14 -7.32
CA GLU A 189 -9.68 0.60 -6.82
C GLU A 189 -10.59 -0.47 -6.21
N PRO A 190 -10.81 -0.48 -4.88
CA PRO A 190 -11.76 -1.42 -4.32
C PRO A 190 -13.00 -1.33 -5.18
N GLU A 191 -13.50 -2.47 -5.64
CA GLU A 191 -14.72 -2.47 -6.46
C GLU A 191 -15.68 -1.48 -5.83
N PRO A 192 -16.32 -0.60 -6.64
CA PRO A 192 -17.20 0.41 -6.07
C PRO A 192 -18.16 -0.30 -5.14
N VAL A 193 -18.12 0.07 -3.85
CA VAL A 193 -18.95 -0.57 -2.83
C VAL A 193 -20.39 -0.48 -3.34
N PRO A 194 -21.07 -1.59 -3.57
CA PRO A 194 -22.41 -1.57 -4.12
C PRO A 194 -23.33 -0.77 -3.20
N THR A 195 -24.16 0.08 -3.79
CA THR A 195 -25.22 0.69 -3.01
C THR A 195 -26.25 -0.39 -2.69
N PRO A 196 -26.54 -0.66 -1.42
CA PRO A 196 -27.46 -1.72 -1.04
C PRO A 196 -28.86 -1.46 -1.59
N LYS A 197 -29.52 -2.51 -2.05
CA LYS A 197 -30.90 -2.47 -2.56
C LYS A 197 -31.75 -3.46 -1.78
N GLY A 198 -32.94 -3.02 -1.37
CA GLY A 198 -33.85 -3.88 -0.64
C GLY A 198 -33.27 -4.37 0.68
N ASP A 199 -33.20 -5.70 0.86
CA ASP A 199 -32.72 -6.33 2.08
C ASP A 199 -31.20 -6.61 2.09
N ASP A 200 -30.46 -6.09 1.11
CA ASP A 200 -29.00 -6.25 1.05
C ASP A 200 -28.36 -5.69 2.32
N MET A 201 -27.46 -6.47 2.86
CA MET A 201 -26.64 -6.11 4.00
C MET A 201 -25.20 -6.51 3.76
N PHE A 202 -24.26 -5.63 4.05
CA PHE A 202 -22.84 -5.92 3.95
C PHE A 202 -22.03 -5.09 4.92
N ILE A 203 -20.76 -5.47 5.12
CA ILE A 203 -19.82 -4.76 5.98
C ILE A 203 -18.85 -4.00 5.09
N VAL A 204 -18.60 -2.74 5.43
CA VAL A 204 -17.57 -1.91 4.80
C VAL A 204 -16.48 -1.60 5.82
N TRP A 205 -15.26 -1.97 5.50
CA TRP A 205 -14.08 -1.58 6.23
C TRP A 205 -13.51 -0.27 5.68
N ARG A 206 -13.40 0.75 6.53
CA ARG A 206 -12.72 1.99 6.16
C ARG A 206 -11.22 1.77 6.21
N ILE A 207 -10.57 1.97 5.05
CA ILE A 207 -9.13 1.87 4.91
C ILE A 207 -8.48 3.02 5.69
N GLY A 208 -7.49 2.68 6.52
CA GLY A 208 -6.71 3.66 7.27
C GLY A 208 -6.88 3.58 8.78
N ASP A 209 -8.05 3.23 9.31
CA ASP A 209 -8.30 3.20 10.77
C ASP A 209 -9.01 1.94 11.28
N ASN A 210 -9.20 0.94 10.41
CA ASN A 210 -9.86 -0.34 10.75
C ASN A 210 -11.28 -0.17 11.36
N ILE A 211 -12.01 0.81 10.91
CA ILE A 211 -13.39 1.01 11.32
C ILE A 211 -14.31 0.23 10.38
N ALA A 212 -15.13 -0.66 10.94
CA ALA A 212 -16.17 -1.38 10.22
C ALA A 212 -17.49 -0.65 10.29
N TYR A 213 -18.22 -0.66 9.19
CA TYR A 213 -19.59 -0.16 9.10
C TYR A 213 -20.51 -1.27 8.61
N LEU A 214 -21.65 -1.45 9.30
CA LEU A 214 -22.76 -2.21 8.75
C LEU A 214 -23.55 -1.30 7.81
N VAL A 215 -23.75 -1.75 6.58
CA VAL A 215 -24.48 -1.01 5.55
C VAL A 215 -25.70 -1.81 5.13
N THR A 216 -26.83 -1.14 5.12
CA THR A 216 -28.12 -1.65 4.62
C THR A 216 -28.68 -0.64 3.61
N ALA A 217 -29.79 -0.98 2.94
CA ALA A 217 -30.44 -0.04 2.01
C ALA A 217 -30.84 1.30 2.65
N HIS A 218 -30.99 1.33 3.97
CA HIS A 218 -31.58 2.48 4.67
C HIS A 218 -30.71 3.01 5.80
N SER A 219 -29.58 2.37 6.10
CA SER A 219 -28.72 2.78 7.21
C SER A 219 -27.26 2.41 6.95
N MET A 220 -26.40 3.23 7.50
CA MET A 220 -24.98 2.92 7.62
C MET A 220 -24.56 3.33 9.03
N ARG A 221 -24.04 2.39 9.80
CA ARG A 221 -23.57 2.65 11.16
C ARG A 221 -22.23 1.97 11.42
N GLN A 222 -21.42 2.62 12.21
CA GLN A 222 -20.17 2.04 12.71
C GLN A 222 -20.48 0.86 13.63
N LEU A 223 -19.67 -0.21 13.51
CA LEU A 223 -19.70 -1.36 14.39
C LEU A 223 -18.59 -1.26 15.44
N THR A 224 -18.89 -1.73 16.65
CA THR A 224 -17.83 -2.14 17.60
C THR A 224 -17.20 -3.46 17.14
N TRP A 225 -16.05 -3.81 17.71
CA TRP A 225 -15.41 -5.09 17.41
C TRP A 225 -16.28 -6.28 17.83
N GLU A 226 -16.95 -6.19 18.96
CA GLU A 226 -17.87 -7.22 19.46
C GLU A 226 -19.08 -7.39 18.54
N GLU A 227 -19.67 -6.30 18.08
CA GLU A 227 -20.77 -6.32 17.11
C GLU A 227 -20.32 -6.95 15.78
N TYR A 228 -19.14 -6.57 15.26
CA TYR A 228 -18.60 -7.19 14.06
C TYR A 228 -18.46 -8.69 14.21
N GLN A 229 -17.87 -9.18 15.32
CA GLN A 229 -17.74 -10.60 15.60
C GLN A 229 -19.09 -11.29 15.69
N ALA A 230 -20.10 -10.67 16.32
CA ALA A 230 -21.43 -11.19 16.42
C ALA A 230 -22.10 -11.33 15.03
N TYR A 231 -21.94 -10.35 14.15
CA TYR A 231 -22.42 -10.42 12.76
C TYR A 231 -21.75 -11.55 11.99
N LYS A 232 -20.44 -11.74 12.11
CA LYS A 232 -19.70 -12.82 11.43
C LYS A 232 -20.12 -14.21 11.93
N VAL A 233 -20.52 -14.34 13.18
CA VAL A 233 -21.07 -15.59 13.73
C VAL A 233 -22.50 -15.83 13.20
N ALA A 234 -23.34 -14.82 13.17
CA ALA A 234 -24.74 -14.92 12.73
C ALA A 234 -24.86 -15.09 11.20
N TRP A 235 -24.01 -14.44 10.44
CA TRP A 235 -23.97 -14.46 8.97
C TRP A 235 -22.52 -14.63 8.48
N PRO A 236 -22.00 -15.87 8.45
CA PRO A 236 -20.59 -16.14 8.06
C PRO A 236 -20.24 -15.62 6.66
N ASP A 237 -21.20 -15.62 5.76
CA ASP A 237 -21.04 -15.22 4.35
C ASP A 237 -21.47 -13.78 4.09
N ILE A 238 -21.66 -12.92 5.12
CA ILE A 238 -21.96 -11.50 4.92
C ILE A 238 -20.89 -10.86 4.06
N PRO A 239 -21.24 -10.22 2.94
CA PRO A 239 -20.25 -9.58 2.08
C PRO A 239 -19.45 -8.52 2.83
N GLU A 240 -18.15 -8.48 2.59
CA GLU A 240 -17.25 -7.48 3.14
C GLU A 240 -16.54 -6.72 2.02
N HIS A 241 -16.47 -5.42 2.15
CA HIS A 241 -15.80 -4.53 1.21
C HIS A 241 -14.82 -3.64 1.95
N SER A 242 -13.74 -3.24 1.29
CA SER A 242 -12.83 -2.22 1.80
C SER A 242 -13.01 -0.94 0.99
N ALA A 243 -13.06 0.20 1.65
CA ALA A 243 -13.27 1.47 1.00
C ALA A 243 -12.41 2.58 1.61
N TYR A 244 -11.97 3.51 0.78
CA TYR A 244 -11.30 4.72 1.25
C TYR A 244 -12.26 5.64 1.99
N PRO A 245 -11.77 6.54 2.87
CA PRO A 245 -12.62 7.44 3.65
C PRO A 245 -13.61 8.25 2.80
N GLU A 246 -13.18 8.75 1.65
CA GLU A 246 -14.03 9.48 0.69
C GLU A 246 -15.14 8.60 0.08
N THR A 247 -14.83 7.33 -0.21
CA THR A 247 -15.82 6.36 -0.69
C THR A 247 -16.83 6.05 0.39
N VAL A 248 -16.39 5.90 1.65
CA VAL A 248 -17.28 5.73 2.81
C VAL A 248 -18.19 6.92 2.97
N GLN A 249 -17.69 8.14 2.85
CA GLN A 249 -18.49 9.38 2.90
C GLN A 249 -19.53 9.44 1.78
N THR A 250 -19.13 9.08 0.56
CA THR A 250 -20.03 9.02 -0.60
C THR A 250 -21.15 8.00 -0.38
N LEU A 251 -20.81 6.80 0.11
CA LEU A 251 -21.75 5.75 0.42
C LEU A 251 -22.72 6.17 1.54
N MET A 252 -22.24 6.80 2.59
CA MET A 252 -23.08 7.37 3.66
C MET A 252 -24.10 8.37 3.08
N GLY A 253 -23.64 9.25 2.19
CA GLY A 253 -24.52 10.22 1.52
C GLY A 253 -25.60 9.53 0.68
N ALA A 254 -25.24 8.50 -0.08
CA ALA A 254 -26.18 7.74 -0.91
C ALA A 254 -27.22 6.98 -0.08
N VAL A 255 -26.80 6.31 0.99
CA VAL A 255 -27.70 5.59 1.90
C VAL A 255 -28.67 6.56 2.60
N HIS A 256 -28.18 7.71 3.07
CA HIS A 256 -29.04 8.72 3.68
C HIS A 256 -30.05 9.33 2.68
N ALA A 257 -29.65 9.53 1.42
CA ALA A 257 -30.54 10.02 0.39
C ALA A 257 -31.66 9.00 0.10
N GLN A 258 -31.35 7.71 0.00
CA GLN A 258 -32.33 6.64 -0.16
C GLN A 258 -33.31 6.57 1.03
N ALA A 259 -32.81 6.63 2.25
CA ALA A 259 -33.62 6.64 3.46
C ALA A 259 -34.58 7.85 3.47
N LYS A 260 -34.08 9.04 3.08
CA LYS A 260 -34.90 10.25 2.99
C LYS A 260 -36.03 10.08 1.96
N THR A 261 -35.72 9.60 0.76
CA THR A 261 -36.73 9.35 -0.29
C THR A 261 -37.81 8.39 0.20
N MET A 262 -37.42 7.28 0.85
CA MET A 262 -38.38 6.32 1.41
C MET A 262 -39.30 6.96 2.45
N ILE A 263 -38.76 7.82 3.32
CA ILE A 263 -39.57 8.56 4.32
C ILE A 263 -40.56 9.49 3.62
N GLU A 264 -40.14 10.20 2.57
CA GLU A 264 -40.97 11.09 1.79
C GLU A 264 -42.12 10.32 1.08
N ASP A 265 -41.79 9.18 0.48
CA ASP A 265 -42.78 8.29 -0.17
C ASP A 265 -43.80 7.74 0.84
N LEU A 266 -43.35 7.29 2.00
CA LEU A 266 -44.24 6.81 3.07
C LEU A 266 -45.17 7.91 3.59
N ARG A 267 -44.67 9.13 3.72
CA ARG A 267 -45.52 10.30 4.08
C ARG A 267 -46.55 10.63 3.01
N ALA A 268 -46.16 10.55 1.74
CA ALA A 268 -47.07 10.78 0.60
C ALA A 268 -48.19 9.73 0.53
N LEU A 269 -47.94 8.50 1.01
CA LEU A 269 -48.92 7.43 1.13
C LEU A 269 -49.79 7.52 2.40
N GLY A 270 -49.67 8.61 3.17
CA GLY A 270 -50.51 8.83 4.37
C GLY A 270 -50.06 8.08 5.61
N GLY A 271 -48.85 7.55 5.61
CA GLY A 271 -48.23 6.93 6.78
C GLY A 271 -47.84 8.00 7.82
N SER A 272 -48.35 7.89 9.03
CA SER A 272 -47.80 8.63 10.17
C SER A 272 -46.51 7.92 10.63
N ILE A 273 -45.37 8.61 10.50
CA ILE A 273 -44.08 8.16 11.04
C ILE A 273 -43.82 8.96 12.30
#